data_164b0a5130bf40a8e04a13f7682cdada
#
_entry.id   164b0a5130bf40a8e04a13f7682cdada
#
_cell.length_a   1.000
_cell.length_b   1.000
_cell.length_c   1.000
_cell.angle_alpha   90.00
_cell.angle_beta   90.00
_cell.angle_gamma   90.00
#
_symmetry.space_group_name_H-M   'P 1'
#
loop_
_entity.id
_entity.type
_entity.pdbx_description
1 polymer ?
#
loop_
_entity_poly.entity_id
_entity_poly.type
_entity_poly.pdbx_seq_one_letter_code
_entity_poly.pdbx_strand_id
1 'polypeptide(L)'
;MSRLTTIQSDNATGQTAELFSAIKRAMGKVPNAYQTIGNAPDVLAQALQHNATLAKSSLSKRELEAINLAVSEASGCDYCLAAHTLTGKMAGYSVEQTEQLRRADYPEDAHIDGLVKFVKALVTTRGTLPEESVTRFRDAGFSDRQVVETISAVSAILFTNMINRVNDTVVDFPKVN
;
A
#
# COMPACT_ATOMS: atom_id res chain seq x y z
N MET A 1 -18.42 2.44 -11.58
CA MET A 1 -17.85 2.63 -12.96
C MET A 1 -16.71 3.62 -12.85
N SER A 2 -15.53 3.31 -13.44
CA SER A 2 -14.37 4.21 -13.34
C SER A 2 -14.70 5.61 -13.86
N ARG A 3 -14.25 6.64 -13.14
CA ARG A 3 -14.50 8.06 -13.45
C ARG A 3 -13.43 8.67 -14.37
N LEU A 4 -12.21 8.09 -14.33
CA LEU A 4 -11.09 8.49 -15.18
C LEU A 4 -10.92 7.49 -16.32
N THR A 5 -10.23 7.91 -17.38
CA THR A 5 -9.85 7.02 -18.47
C THR A 5 -8.97 5.90 -17.93
N THR A 6 -9.32 4.66 -18.26
CA THR A 6 -8.53 3.47 -17.97
C THR A 6 -7.85 3.02 -19.27
N ILE A 7 -6.54 3.17 -19.36
CA ILE A 7 -5.78 2.75 -20.55
C ILE A 7 -5.70 1.23 -20.55
N GLN A 8 -6.33 0.59 -21.54
CA GLN A 8 -6.22 -0.86 -21.69
C GLN A 8 -4.79 -1.24 -22.11
N SER A 9 -4.26 -2.30 -21.52
CA SER A 9 -2.88 -2.72 -21.77
C SER A 9 -2.56 -2.92 -23.26
N ASP A 10 -3.52 -3.43 -24.04
CA ASP A 10 -3.35 -3.72 -25.45
C ASP A 10 -3.42 -2.46 -26.33
N ASN A 11 -3.91 -1.34 -25.77
CA ASN A 11 -4.02 -0.05 -26.45
C ASN A 11 -2.96 0.97 -25.98
N ALA A 12 -2.10 0.58 -25.03
CA ALA A 12 -1.04 1.44 -24.52
C ALA A 12 0.04 1.68 -25.58
N THR A 13 0.57 2.89 -25.64
CA THR A 13 1.65 3.29 -26.57
C THR A 13 2.79 3.98 -25.83
N GLY A 14 3.95 4.08 -26.46
CA GLY A 14 5.11 4.79 -25.92
C GLY A 14 5.53 4.28 -24.54
N GLN A 15 5.92 5.20 -23.66
CA GLN A 15 6.39 4.89 -22.31
C GLN A 15 5.35 4.10 -21.49
N THR A 16 4.06 4.39 -21.65
CA THR A 16 3.00 3.64 -20.94
C THR A 16 3.01 2.17 -21.32
N ALA A 17 3.19 1.83 -22.59
CA ALA A 17 3.28 0.44 -23.05
C ALA A 17 4.51 -0.29 -22.47
N GLU A 18 5.65 0.40 -22.37
CA GLU A 18 6.87 -0.16 -21.77
C GLU A 18 6.68 -0.47 -20.29
N LEU A 19 6.11 0.48 -19.53
CA LEU A 19 5.81 0.31 -18.12
C LEU A 19 4.79 -0.81 -17.88
N PHE A 20 3.72 -0.87 -18.66
CA PHE A 20 2.73 -1.94 -18.56
C PHE A 20 3.32 -3.31 -18.89
N SER A 21 4.23 -3.39 -19.86
CA SER A 21 4.95 -4.62 -20.17
C SER A 21 5.82 -5.08 -18.99
N ALA A 22 6.46 -4.15 -18.28
CA ALA A 22 7.23 -4.46 -17.07
C ALA A 22 6.33 -4.93 -15.93
N ILE A 23 5.22 -4.24 -15.70
CA ILE A 23 4.21 -4.64 -14.68
C ILE A 23 3.64 -6.03 -14.98
N LYS A 24 3.26 -6.29 -16.25
CA LYS A 24 2.71 -7.58 -16.67
C LYS A 24 3.70 -8.72 -16.45
N ARG A 25 5.00 -8.50 -16.72
CA ARG A 25 6.05 -9.51 -16.42
C ARG A 25 6.19 -9.79 -14.94
N ALA A 26 6.05 -8.77 -14.08
CA ALA A 26 6.22 -8.93 -12.63
C ALA A 26 4.97 -9.51 -11.94
N MET A 27 3.77 -9.15 -12.40
CA MET A 27 2.51 -9.44 -11.73
C MET A 27 1.57 -10.39 -12.52
N GLY A 28 1.93 -10.79 -13.73
CA GLY A 28 1.10 -11.60 -14.62
C GLY A 28 0.00 -10.82 -15.35
N LYS A 29 -0.37 -9.65 -14.86
CA LYS A 29 -1.36 -8.73 -15.45
C LYS A 29 -0.96 -7.27 -15.17
N VAL A 30 -1.65 -6.33 -15.80
CA VAL A 30 -1.60 -4.91 -15.41
C VAL A 30 -2.86 -4.61 -14.60
N PRO A 31 -2.78 -4.44 -13.26
CA PRO A 31 -3.92 -4.11 -12.43
C PRO A 31 -4.60 -2.79 -12.85
N ASN A 32 -5.91 -2.70 -12.64
CA ASN A 32 -6.71 -1.53 -13.04
C ASN A 32 -6.20 -0.21 -12.45
N ALA A 33 -5.65 -0.23 -11.24
CA ALA A 33 -5.00 0.95 -10.66
C ALA A 33 -3.86 1.48 -11.54
N TYR A 34 -2.97 0.62 -12.02
CA TYR A 34 -1.86 1.03 -12.89
C TYR A 34 -2.34 1.46 -14.27
N GLN A 35 -3.41 0.86 -14.79
CA GLN A 35 -4.04 1.30 -16.03
C GLN A 35 -4.59 2.73 -15.91
N THR A 36 -5.07 3.11 -14.73
CA THR A 36 -5.50 4.48 -14.44
C THR A 36 -4.31 5.42 -14.28
N ILE A 37 -3.28 5.05 -13.52
CA ILE A 37 -2.07 5.87 -13.31
C ILE A 37 -1.31 6.04 -14.63
N GLY A 38 -1.42 5.11 -15.57
CA GLY A 38 -0.82 5.16 -16.90
C GLY A 38 -1.22 6.37 -17.74
N ASN A 39 -2.27 7.13 -17.37
CA ASN A 39 -2.57 8.43 -17.97
C ASN A 39 -1.44 9.46 -17.77
N ALA A 40 -0.57 9.23 -16.77
CA ALA A 40 0.61 10.04 -16.47
C ALA A 40 1.83 9.10 -16.35
N PRO A 41 2.47 8.72 -17.47
CA PRO A 41 3.52 7.69 -17.48
C PRO A 41 4.71 8.04 -16.58
N ASP A 42 5.09 9.30 -16.49
CA ASP A 42 6.18 9.72 -15.60
C ASP A 42 5.82 9.52 -14.11
N VAL A 43 4.56 9.77 -13.74
CA VAL A 43 4.05 9.52 -12.38
C VAL A 43 3.99 8.01 -12.11
N LEU A 44 3.58 7.20 -13.08
CA LEU A 44 3.61 5.75 -12.97
C LEU A 44 5.04 5.23 -12.78
N ALA A 45 5.99 5.73 -13.57
CA ALA A 45 7.40 5.37 -13.44
C ALA A 45 7.94 5.71 -12.06
N GLN A 46 7.62 6.91 -11.54
CA GLN A 46 8.02 7.34 -10.19
C GLN A 46 7.41 6.44 -9.12
N ALA A 47 6.12 6.09 -9.21
CA ALA A 47 5.45 5.22 -8.26
C ALA A 47 6.07 3.81 -8.24
N LEU A 48 6.38 3.25 -9.40
CA LEU A 48 7.08 1.96 -9.51
C LEU A 48 8.49 2.02 -8.92
N GLN A 49 9.23 3.10 -9.15
CA GLN A 49 10.55 3.32 -8.55
C GLN A 49 10.47 3.45 -7.03
N HIS A 50 9.46 4.17 -6.50
CA HIS A 50 9.23 4.29 -5.06
C HIS A 50 8.99 2.91 -4.43
N ASN A 51 8.11 2.10 -5.03
CA ASN A 51 7.85 0.74 -4.57
C ASN A 51 9.11 -0.15 -4.63
N ALA A 52 9.92 -0.01 -5.67
CA ALA A 52 11.20 -0.72 -5.78
C ALA A 52 12.21 -0.29 -4.70
N THR A 53 12.18 0.98 -4.28
CA THR A 53 12.99 1.49 -3.17
C THR A 53 12.52 0.91 -1.84
N LEU A 54 11.21 0.90 -1.58
CA LEU A 54 10.63 0.30 -0.38
C LEU A 54 10.92 -1.20 -0.26
N ALA A 55 10.89 -1.93 -1.36
CA ALA A 55 11.23 -3.35 -1.38
C ALA A 55 12.70 -3.64 -0.98
N LYS A 56 13.57 -2.62 -0.97
CA LYS A 56 14.98 -2.68 -0.52
C LYS A 56 15.19 -2.00 0.83
N SER A 57 14.13 -1.51 1.48
CA SER A 57 14.21 -0.89 2.80
C SER A 57 14.57 -1.90 3.88
N SER A 58 14.78 -1.44 5.10
CA SER A 58 14.99 -2.31 6.25
C SER A 58 13.68 -2.91 6.80
N LEU A 59 12.52 -2.48 6.27
CA LEU A 59 11.23 -3.08 6.59
C LEU A 59 11.08 -4.41 5.84
N SER A 60 10.65 -5.43 6.55
CA SER A 60 10.34 -6.73 5.96
C SER A 60 9.10 -6.66 5.06
N LYS A 61 8.93 -7.65 4.20
CA LYS A 61 7.73 -7.77 3.36
C LYS A 61 6.44 -7.85 4.20
N ARG A 62 6.49 -8.51 5.37
CA ARG A 62 5.36 -8.58 6.30
C ARG A 62 5.01 -7.21 6.86
N GLU A 63 6.00 -6.43 7.29
CA GLU A 63 5.80 -5.07 7.79
C GLU A 63 5.22 -4.15 6.71
N LEU A 64 5.72 -4.21 5.48
CA LEU A 64 5.18 -3.43 4.37
C LEU A 64 3.70 -3.77 4.08
N GLU A 65 3.32 -5.05 4.11
CA GLU A 65 1.92 -5.43 3.91
C GLU A 65 1.04 -5.04 5.12
N ALA A 66 1.55 -5.07 6.34
CA ALA A 66 0.84 -4.57 7.52
C ALA A 66 0.56 -3.07 7.40
N ILE A 67 1.54 -2.27 6.95
CA ILE A 67 1.37 -0.84 6.65
C ILE A 67 0.28 -0.65 5.59
N ASN A 68 0.38 -1.37 4.47
CA ASN A 68 -0.54 -1.23 3.34
C ASN A 68 -1.99 -1.53 3.76
N LEU A 69 -2.22 -2.58 4.55
CA LEU A 69 -3.55 -2.96 5.05
C LEU A 69 -4.11 -1.90 6.00
N ALA A 70 -3.33 -1.49 7.01
CA ALA A 70 -3.77 -0.51 8.00
C ALA A 70 -4.10 0.86 7.36
N VAL A 71 -3.27 1.34 6.42
CA VAL A 71 -3.51 2.60 5.70
C VAL A 71 -4.72 2.48 4.78
N SER A 72 -4.87 1.37 4.06
CA SER A 72 -5.98 1.17 3.12
C SER A 72 -7.32 1.13 3.85
N GLU A 73 -7.39 0.53 5.03
CA GLU A 73 -8.59 0.55 5.90
C GLU A 73 -8.88 1.97 6.39
N ALA A 74 -7.88 2.65 6.98
CA ALA A 74 -8.03 4.01 7.48
C ALA A 74 -8.43 5.01 6.38
N SER A 75 -8.07 4.73 5.13
CA SER A 75 -8.41 5.54 3.95
C SER A 75 -9.73 5.12 3.30
N GLY A 76 -10.32 3.97 3.65
CA GLY A 76 -11.52 3.43 3.02
C GLY A 76 -11.31 3.08 1.53
N CYS A 77 -10.19 2.44 1.18
CA CYS A 77 -9.87 2.04 -0.19
C CYS A 77 -10.12 0.55 -0.43
N ASP A 78 -11.33 0.18 -0.86
CA ASP A 78 -11.72 -1.22 -1.09
C ASP A 78 -10.82 -1.92 -2.12
N TYR A 79 -10.41 -1.20 -3.17
CA TYR A 79 -9.48 -1.71 -4.16
C TYR A 79 -8.15 -2.15 -3.51
N CYS A 80 -7.59 -1.27 -2.68
CA CYS A 80 -6.30 -1.52 -2.05
C CYS A 80 -6.41 -2.60 -0.97
N LEU A 81 -7.53 -2.64 -0.23
CA LEU A 81 -7.81 -3.72 0.71
C LEU A 81 -7.83 -5.08 0.01
N ALA A 82 -8.51 -5.19 -1.13
CA ALA A 82 -8.54 -6.43 -1.90
C ALA A 82 -7.14 -6.85 -2.38
N ALA A 83 -6.36 -5.90 -2.93
CA ALA A 83 -5.01 -6.16 -3.39
C ALA A 83 -4.09 -6.60 -2.24
N HIS A 84 -4.08 -5.83 -1.12
CA HIS A 84 -3.16 -6.07 0.00
C HIS A 84 -3.59 -7.22 0.91
N THR A 85 -4.86 -7.61 0.92
CA THR A 85 -5.26 -8.88 1.55
C THR A 85 -4.67 -10.06 0.79
N LEU A 86 -4.64 -10.02 -0.54
CA LEU A 86 -4.01 -11.08 -1.35
C LEU A 86 -2.49 -11.12 -1.11
N THR A 87 -1.80 -9.97 -1.21
CA THR A 87 -0.33 -9.91 -1.04
C THR A 87 0.09 -10.14 0.41
N GLY A 88 -0.72 -9.73 1.38
CA GLY A 88 -0.53 -10.04 2.80
C GLY A 88 -0.57 -11.53 3.08
N LYS A 89 -1.52 -12.26 2.48
CA LYS A 89 -1.55 -13.74 2.54
C LYS A 89 -0.29 -14.35 1.91
N MET A 90 0.19 -13.81 0.81
CA MET A 90 1.45 -14.23 0.18
C MET A 90 2.67 -13.90 1.05
N ALA A 91 2.57 -12.90 1.92
CA ALA A 91 3.58 -12.56 2.93
C ALA A 91 3.48 -13.41 4.21
N GLY A 92 2.52 -14.35 4.28
CA GLY A 92 2.36 -15.31 5.37
C GLY A 92 1.36 -14.93 6.45
N TYR A 93 0.45 -13.97 6.20
CA TYR A 93 -0.66 -13.69 7.10
C TYR A 93 -1.86 -14.60 6.80
N SER A 94 -2.60 -15.01 7.83
CA SER A 94 -3.91 -15.65 7.67
C SER A 94 -4.98 -14.59 7.29
N VAL A 95 -6.17 -15.05 6.93
CA VAL A 95 -7.31 -14.14 6.66
C VAL A 95 -7.62 -13.32 7.92
N GLU A 96 -7.74 -13.97 9.07
CA GLU A 96 -8.02 -13.34 10.36
C GLU A 96 -6.94 -12.32 10.73
N GLN A 97 -5.67 -12.65 10.47
CA GLN A 97 -4.55 -11.75 10.71
C GLN A 97 -4.63 -10.50 9.80
N THR A 98 -5.02 -10.65 8.52
CA THR A 98 -5.21 -9.48 7.65
C THR A 98 -6.32 -8.56 8.14
N GLU A 99 -7.39 -9.10 8.74
CA GLU A 99 -8.45 -8.31 9.35
C GLU A 99 -8.00 -7.58 10.63
N GLN A 100 -7.18 -8.23 11.45
CA GLN A 100 -6.59 -7.62 12.64
C GLN A 100 -5.67 -6.44 12.26
N LEU A 101 -4.81 -6.62 11.24
CA LEU A 101 -3.94 -5.55 10.71
C LEU A 101 -4.74 -4.34 10.20
N ARG A 102 -5.84 -4.58 9.49
CA ARG A 102 -6.77 -3.55 9.01
C ARG A 102 -7.32 -2.72 10.18
N ARG A 103 -7.71 -3.37 11.27
CA ARG A 103 -8.21 -2.69 12.48
C ARG A 103 -7.12 -1.99 13.30
N ALA A 104 -5.85 -2.24 12.98
CA ALA A 104 -4.68 -1.86 13.79
C ALA A 104 -4.74 -2.41 15.21
N ASP A 105 -5.07 -3.69 15.32
CA ASP A 105 -5.15 -4.47 16.55
C ASP A 105 -4.59 -5.87 16.27
N TYR A 106 -3.29 -6.06 16.53
CA TYR A 106 -2.55 -7.28 16.21
C TYR A 106 -1.83 -7.84 17.45
N PRO A 107 -2.57 -8.43 18.41
CA PRO A 107 -2.02 -8.80 19.72
C PRO A 107 -1.03 -9.96 19.69
N GLU A 108 -0.93 -10.69 18.59
CA GLU A 108 -0.03 -11.85 18.46
C GLU A 108 1.45 -11.46 18.39
N ASP A 109 1.76 -10.22 17.97
CA ASP A 109 3.12 -9.73 17.80
C ASP A 109 3.17 -8.23 18.15
N ALA A 110 3.78 -7.90 19.28
CA ALA A 110 3.86 -6.54 19.79
C ALA A 110 4.61 -5.58 18.85
N HIS A 111 5.57 -6.09 18.05
CA HIS A 111 6.29 -5.32 17.06
C HIS A 111 5.34 -4.87 15.93
N ILE A 112 4.62 -5.83 15.32
CA ILE A 112 3.65 -5.54 14.26
C ILE A 112 2.47 -4.72 14.79
N ASP A 113 2.00 -4.98 16.00
CA ASP A 113 0.93 -4.20 16.65
C ASP A 113 1.33 -2.73 16.84
N GLY A 114 2.56 -2.49 17.31
CA GLY A 114 3.15 -1.15 17.40
C GLY A 114 3.21 -0.44 16.05
N LEU A 115 3.59 -1.16 14.99
CA LEU A 115 3.64 -0.65 13.62
C LEU A 115 2.27 -0.19 13.13
N VAL A 116 1.26 -1.05 13.18
CA VAL A 116 -0.07 -0.71 12.63
C VAL A 116 -0.78 0.38 13.43
N LYS A 117 -0.58 0.44 14.76
CA LYS A 117 -1.06 1.53 15.61
C LYS A 117 -0.41 2.87 15.26
N PHE A 118 0.91 2.89 15.07
CA PHE A 118 1.65 4.07 14.64
C PHE A 118 1.18 4.57 13.27
N VAL A 119 1.07 3.67 12.31
CA VAL A 119 0.61 3.97 10.94
C VAL A 119 -0.82 4.51 10.94
N LYS A 120 -1.74 3.90 11.67
CA LYS A 120 -3.13 4.39 11.82
C LYS A 120 -3.15 5.80 12.41
N ALA A 121 -2.35 6.05 13.45
CA ALA A 121 -2.23 7.38 14.04
C ALA A 121 -1.68 8.40 13.05
N LEU A 122 -0.61 8.08 12.29
CA LEU A 122 -0.07 8.93 11.23
C LEU A 122 -1.14 9.38 10.23
N VAL A 123 -1.95 8.45 9.74
CA VAL A 123 -2.98 8.75 8.73
C VAL A 123 -4.11 9.59 9.33
N THR A 124 -4.61 9.22 10.52
CA THR A 124 -5.77 9.88 11.13
C THR A 124 -5.44 11.28 11.65
N THR A 125 -4.20 11.53 12.08
CA THR A 125 -3.75 12.83 12.57
C THR A 125 -3.02 13.66 11.50
N ARG A 126 -2.89 13.13 10.29
CA ARG A 126 -2.13 13.78 9.19
C ARG A 126 -0.68 14.04 9.56
N GLY A 127 -0.07 13.13 10.32
CA GLY A 127 1.32 13.20 10.75
C GLY A 127 1.58 14.03 12.01
N THR A 128 0.57 14.67 12.60
CA THR A 128 0.74 15.40 13.87
C THR A 128 0.60 14.42 15.02
N LEU A 129 1.71 13.86 15.46
CA LEU A 129 1.77 12.87 16.53
C LEU A 129 2.33 13.47 17.82
N PRO A 130 1.81 13.09 19.01
CA PRO A 130 2.48 13.35 20.27
C PRO A 130 3.80 12.57 20.35
N GLU A 131 4.78 13.12 21.08
CA GLU A 131 6.11 12.51 21.26
C GLU A 131 6.03 11.06 21.73
N GLU A 132 5.10 10.75 22.62
CA GLU A 132 4.86 9.40 23.12
C GLU A 132 4.55 8.37 22.04
N SER A 133 3.97 8.78 20.90
CA SER A 133 3.69 7.87 19.79
C SER A 133 4.97 7.40 19.12
N VAL A 134 5.94 8.31 18.97
CA VAL A 134 7.26 7.98 18.43
C VAL A 134 8.05 7.13 19.43
N THR A 135 7.96 7.45 20.72
CA THR A 135 8.59 6.66 21.79
C THR A 135 8.06 5.22 21.79
N ARG A 136 6.74 5.04 21.81
CA ARG A 136 6.13 3.69 21.73
C ARG A 136 6.52 2.92 20.47
N PHE A 137 6.67 3.60 19.33
CA PHE A 137 7.12 2.96 18.11
C PHE A 137 8.57 2.47 18.21
N ARG A 138 9.45 3.25 18.84
CA ARG A 138 10.83 2.81 19.15
C ARG A 138 10.85 1.66 20.17
N ASP A 139 10.02 1.73 21.20
CA ASP A 139 9.90 0.66 22.21
C ASP A 139 9.40 -0.66 21.60
N ALA A 140 8.62 -0.59 20.52
CA ALA A 140 8.25 -1.75 19.72
C ALA A 140 9.40 -2.30 18.85
N GLY A 141 10.60 -1.71 18.92
CA GLY A 141 11.83 -2.20 18.29
C GLY A 141 12.18 -1.55 16.96
N PHE A 142 11.55 -0.41 16.60
CA PHE A 142 11.85 0.31 15.35
C PHE A 142 12.92 1.39 15.54
N SER A 143 13.89 1.43 14.63
CA SER A 143 14.91 2.46 14.56
C SER A 143 14.38 3.76 13.91
N ASP A 144 15.12 4.86 14.07
CA ASP A 144 14.81 6.14 13.39
C ASP A 144 14.80 6.00 11.86
N ARG A 145 15.65 5.14 11.31
CA ARG A 145 15.62 4.79 9.90
C ARG A 145 14.27 4.19 9.51
N GLN A 146 13.76 3.25 10.30
CA GLN A 146 12.47 2.60 10.04
C GLN A 146 11.28 3.55 10.27
N VAL A 147 11.39 4.56 11.13
CA VAL A 147 10.40 5.65 11.20
C VAL A 147 10.28 6.35 9.84
N VAL A 148 11.41 6.73 9.23
CA VAL A 148 11.42 7.41 7.92
C VAL A 148 10.92 6.48 6.82
N GLU A 149 11.35 5.22 6.81
CA GLU A 149 10.91 4.22 5.83
C GLU A 149 9.41 3.92 5.96
N THR A 150 8.87 3.88 7.19
CA THR A 150 7.43 3.72 7.44
C THR A 150 6.63 4.91 6.91
N ILE A 151 7.07 6.14 7.14
CA ILE A 151 6.43 7.34 6.59
C ILE A 151 6.46 7.32 5.05
N SER A 152 7.57 6.87 4.47
CA SER A 152 7.70 6.70 3.02
C SER A 152 6.71 5.65 2.49
N ALA A 153 6.58 4.50 3.16
CA ALA A 153 5.61 3.46 2.79
C ALA A 153 4.16 3.97 2.90
N VAL A 154 3.82 4.69 3.98
CA VAL A 154 2.51 5.34 4.15
C VAL A 154 2.22 6.30 2.99
N SER A 155 3.20 7.12 2.57
CA SER A 155 3.00 8.05 1.45
C SER A 155 2.74 7.34 0.13
N ALA A 156 3.44 6.23 -0.14
CA ALA A 156 3.27 5.45 -1.36
C ALA A 156 1.87 4.83 -1.46
N ILE A 157 1.39 4.21 -0.38
CA ILE A 157 0.07 3.60 -0.37
C ILE A 157 -1.05 4.65 -0.35
N LEU A 158 -0.88 5.79 0.35
CA LEU A 158 -1.86 6.88 0.32
C LEU A 158 -2.04 7.45 -1.09
N PHE A 159 -0.96 7.61 -1.87
CA PHE A 159 -1.06 8.00 -3.26
C PHE A 159 -1.96 7.04 -4.05
N THR A 160 -1.73 5.74 -3.94
CA THR A 160 -2.54 4.73 -4.63
C THR A 160 -3.98 4.69 -4.11
N ASN A 161 -4.19 4.83 -2.80
CA ASN A 161 -5.53 4.91 -2.21
C ASN A 161 -6.32 6.10 -2.78
N MET A 162 -5.71 7.29 -2.87
CA MET A 162 -6.34 8.48 -3.43
C MET A 162 -6.72 8.30 -4.90
N ILE A 163 -5.82 7.77 -5.73
CA ILE A 163 -6.10 7.47 -7.13
C ILE A 163 -7.31 6.54 -7.25
N ASN A 164 -7.31 5.43 -6.53
CA ASN A 164 -8.38 4.43 -6.62
C ASN A 164 -9.73 4.96 -6.12
N ARG A 165 -9.74 5.76 -5.06
CA ARG A 165 -10.97 6.36 -4.53
C ARG A 165 -11.52 7.48 -5.42
N VAL A 166 -10.66 8.34 -5.95
CA VAL A 166 -11.06 9.38 -6.92
C VAL A 166 -11.64 8.76 -8.18
N ASN A 167 -10.98 7.70 -8.68
CA ASN A 167 -11.39 7.02 -9.91
C ASN A 167 -12.57 6.08 -9.72
N ASP A 168 -12.93 5.67 -8.50
CA ASP A 168 -13.85 4.56 -8.24
C ASP A 168 -13.38 3.31 -9.02
N THR A 169 -12.10 2.96 -8.82
CA THR A 169 -11.43 1.90 -9.59
C THR A 169 -12.13 0.56 -9.39
N VAL A 170 -12.54 -0.07 -10.49
CA VAL A 170 -13.14 -1.40 -10.46
C VAL A 170 -12.14 -2.41 -9.89
N VAL A 171 -12.55 -3.12 -8.83
CA VAL A 171 -11.71 -4.12 -8.17
C VAL A 171 -11.52 -5.32 -9.08
N ASP A 172 -10.27 -5.64 -9.40
CA ASP A 172 -9.83 -6.79 -10.21
C ASP A 172 -8.98 -7.79 -9.41
N PHE A 173 -9.16 -7.77 -8.10
CA PHE A 173 -8.64 -8.73 -7.12
C PHE A 173 -9.77 -9.53 -6.46
N PRO A 174 -9.47 -10.67 -5.80
CA PRO A 174 -10.47 -11.38 -5.01
C PRO A 174 -11.15 -10.46 -4.00
N LYS A 175 -12.47 -10.54 -3.90
CA LYS A 175 -13.22 -9.76 -2.91
C LYS A 175 -12.77 -10.13 -1.49
N VAL A 176 -12.69 -9.14 -0.63
CA VAL A 176 -12.50 -9.29 0.81
C VAL A 176 -13.83 -8.98 1.52
N ASN A 177 -14.09 -9.70 2.58
CA ASN A 177 -15.27 -9.47 3.42
C ASN A 177 -15.04 -8.28 4.35
#